data_8e1e5868f8a8f71526119f19eb5188fe
#
_entry.id   8e1e5868f8a8f71526119f19eb5188fe
#
_cell.length_a   1.000
_cell.length_b   1.000
_cell.length_c   1.000
_cell.angle_alpha   90.00
_cell.angle_beta   90.00
_cell.angle_gamma   90.00
#
_symmetry.space_group_name_H-M   'P 1'
#
loop_
_entity.id
_entity.type
_entity.pdbx_description
1 polymer ?
#
loop_
_entity_poly.entity_id
_entity_poly.type
_entity_poly.pdbx_seq_one_letter_code
_entity_poly.pdbx_strand_id
1 'polypeptide(L)'
;MRRSPVSALDSKPIPGFDPDLPHPVTRQVRQSARLEGTAGDIMLAARELYETEGVAATSMAAIARKAGMARSLLYYYFPDKQAVTDAVIEDYLEDLVESVSTWNELRAFGETPSELKNCVSMLRRALYTASGEPRPMFSVLEELGLRDRFATQAVREVVACIQNYIVSEYMAYRTIEIQLIPETFGLLIFGLAGMMKAKPDITDDELATLIAQTLRLDMTVIDPPPWPEHPDAPSRPTPSSDGAT
;
A
#
# COMPACT_ATOMS: atom_id res chain seq x y z
N MET A 1 -14.77 18.75 40.73
CA MET A 1 -13.55 17.99 40.54
C MET A 1 -13.13 18.08 39.10
N ARG A 2 -12.17 18.95 38.78
CA ARG A 2 -11.66 19.13 37.41
C ARG A 2 -10.64 18.01 37.16
N ARG A 3 -10.87 17.19 36.14
CA ARG A 3 -9.88 16.21 35.68
C ARG A 3 -8.74 16.97 35.00
N SER A 4 -7.52 16.81 35.52
CA SER A 4 -6.30 17.30 34.90
C SER A 4 -6.10 16.68 33.52
N PRO A 5 -5.59 17.41 32.53
CA PRO A 5 -5.23 16.82 31.24
C PRO A 5 -4.08 15.84 31.48
N VAL A 6 -4.20 14.64 30.91
CA VAL A 6 -3.15 13.63 30.89
C VAL A 6 -1.95 14.25 30.16
N SER A 7 -0.85 14.31 30.90
CA SER A 7 0.47 14.79 30.42
C SER A 7 0.81 14.16 29.08
N ALA A 8 1.25 14.98 28.15
CA ALA A 8 1.84 14.55 26.88
C ALA A 8 2.92 13.51 27.18
N LEU A 9 2.68 12.26 26.82
CA LEU A 9 3.68 11.21 26.87
C LEU A 9 4.81 11.61 25.93
N ASP A 10 6.04 11.57 26.45
CA ASP A 10 7.30 11.71 25.73
C ASP A 10 7.35 10.74 24.52
N SER A 11 6.74 11.15 23.42
CA SER A 11 6.95 10.50 22.16
C SER A 11 8.36 10.85 21.70
N LYS A 12 9.24 9.87 21.62
CA LYS A 12 10.53 10.04 20.97
C LYS A 12 10.29 10.69 19.61
N PRO A 13 10.97 11.80 19.30
CA PRO A 13 10.80 12.43 17.99
C PRO A 13 11.13 11.43 16.89
N ILE A 14 10.26 11.37 15.89
CA ILE A 14 10.52 10.59 14.67
C ILE A 14 11.77 11.17 14.03
N PRO A 15 12.81 10.36 13.74
CA PRO A 15 14.03 10.88 13.13
C PRO A 15 13.71 11.63 11.83
N GLY A 16 14.07 12.92 11.77
CA GLY A 16 13.83 13.78 10.61
C GLY A 16 12.56 14.64 10.67
N PHE A 17 11.76 14.56 11.75
CA PHE A 17 10.61 15.42 11.96
C PHE A 17 11.01 16.65 12.78
N ASP A 18 10.89 17.84 12.19
CA ASP A 18 11.01 19.13 12.87
C ASP A 18 9.62 19.78 12.89
N PRO A 19 8.97 19.90 14.07
CA PRO A 19 7.64 20.49 14.18
C PRO A 19 7.60 21.99 13.87
N ASP A 20 8.73 22.67 13.87
CA ASP A 20 8.83 24.12 13.66
C ASP A 20 9.20 24.51 12.22
N LEU A 21 9.51 23.52 11.36
CA LEU A 21 9.72 23.76 9.93
C LEU A 21 8.37 23.89 9.22
N PRO A 22 8.18 24.93 8.38
CA PRO A 22 7.05 24.98 7.47
C PRO A 22 7.18 23.80 6.50
N HIS A 23 6.37 22.75 6.73
CA HIS A 23 6.41 21.56 5.89
C HIS A 23 5.98 21.92 4.47
N PRO A 24 6.79 21.60 3.46
CA PRO A 24 6.35 21.73 2.09
C PRO A 24 5.12 20.83 1.91
N VAL A 25 4.09 21.37 1.29
CA VAL A 25 2.82 20.67 0.97
C VAL A 25 3.05 19.54 -0.05
N THR A 26 4.26 19.28 -0.44
CA THR A 26 4.66 18.19 -1.32
C THR A 26 4.61 16.88 -0.54
N ARG A 27 3.62 16.05 -0.90
CA ARG A 27 3.59 14.66 -0.44
C ARG A 27 4.93 13.99 -0.75
N GLN A 28 5.47 13.30 0.24
CA GLN A 28 6.61 12.44 -0.03
C GLN A 28 6.10 11.23 -0.83
N VAL A 29 6.63 11.08 -2.03
CA VAL A 29 6.33 9.97 -2.93
C VAL A 29 7.41 8.91 -2.76
N ARG A 30 6.99 7.67 -2.51
CA ARG A 30 7.91 6.54 -2.47
C ARG A 30 8.42 6.25 -3.89
N GLN A 31 9.72 6.06 -4.04
CA GLN A 31 10.29 5.52 -5.28
C GLN A 31 10.07 4.00 -5.34
N SER A 32 9.64 3.52 -6.51
CA SER A 32 9.49 2.09 -6.76
C SER A 32 10.85 1.36 -6.69
N ALA A 33 10.86 0.18 -6.07
CA ALA A 33 12.03 -0.69 -5.97
C ALA A 33 12.05 -1.76 -7.06
N ARG A 34 11.20 -1.68 -8.09
CA ARG A 34 11.13 -2.66 -9.18
C ARG A 34 12.42 -2.74 -9.97
N LEU A 35 12.73 -3.95 -10.41
CA LEU A 35 13.78 -4.17 -11.39
C LEU A 35 13.37 -3.58 -12.74
N GLU A 36 14.30 -2.86 -13.37
CA GLU A 36 14.12 -2.25 -14.67
C GLU A 36 15.02 -2.88 -15.73
N GLY A 37 14.74 -2.56 -17.00
CA GLY A 37 15.52 -3.02 -18.15
C GLY A 37 15.51 -4.55 -18.28
N THR A 38 16.62 -5.11 -18.74
CA THR A 38 16.73 -6.56 -19.04
C THR A 38 16.43 -7.46 -17.85
N ALA A 39 16.84 -7.06 -16.65
CA ALA A 39 16.52 -7.84 -15.44
C ALA A 39 15.02 -7.82 -15.12
N GLY A 40 14.37 -6.67 -15.32
CA GLY A 40 12.92 -6.53 -15.20
C GLY A 40 12.16 -7.37 -16.23
N ASP A 41 12.62 -7.38 -17.49
CA ASP A 41 12.01 -8.19 -18.56
C ASP A 41 12.08 -9.70 -18.25
N ILE A 42 13.21 -10.16 -17.70
CA ILE A 42 13.38 -11.55 -17.26
C ILE A 42 12.41 -11.87 -16.12
N MET A 43 12.36 -11.02 -15.11
CA MET A 43 11.50 -11.19 -13.95
C MET A 43 10.03 -11.23 -14.35
N LEU A 44 9.58 -10.31 -15.20
CA LEU A 44 8.19 -10.28 -15.69
C LEU A 44 7.83 -11.52 -16.52
N ALA A 45 8.76 -11.99 -17.38
CA ALA A 45 8.55 -13.23 -18.14
C ALA A 45 8.43 -14.44 -17.22
N ALA A 46 9.24 -14.50 -16.16
CA ALA A 46 9.17 -15.56 -15.16
C ALA A 46 7.87 -15.50 -14.36
N ARG A 47 7.46 -14.30 -13.93
CA ARG A 47 6.22 -14.05 -13.22
C ARG A 47 5.01 -14.56 -14.01
N GLU A 48 4.90 -14.19 -15.28
CA GLU A 48 3.81 -14.65 -16.15
C GLU A 48 3.78 -16.18 -16.29
N LEU A 49 4.95 -16.82 -16.47
CA LEU A 49 5.03 -18.28 -16.55
C LEU A 49 4.67 -18.97 -15.22
N TYR A 50 5.10 -18.41 -14.10
CA TYR A 50 4.76 -18.94 -12.79
C TYR A 50 3.26 -18.84 -12.50
N GLU A 51 2.63 -17.75 -12.89
CA GLU A 51 1.19 -17.52 -12.70
C GLU A 51 0.33 -18.39 -13.63
N THR A 52 0.84 -18.79 -14.80
CA THR A 52 0.08 -19.55 -15.81
C THR A 52 0.39 -21.05 -15.84
N GLU A 53 1.65 -21.41 -15.64
CA GLU A 53 2.14 -22.81 -15.78
C GLU A 53 2.58 -23.41 -14.43
N GLY A 54 2.78 -22.57 -13.40
CA GLY A 54 3.35 -22.96 -12.11
C GLY A 54 4.86 -22.89 -12.07
N VAL A 55 5.39 -22.78 -10.86
CA VAL A 55 6.84 -22.64 -10.64
C VAL A 55 7.57 -23.93 -11.02
N ALA A 56 7.06 -25.11 -10.61
CA ALA A 56 7.71 -26.39 -10.86
C ALA A 56 7.85 -26.68 -12.36
N ALA A 57 6.83 -26.37 -13.15
CA ALA A 57 6.83 -26.61 -14.60
C ALA A 57 7.73 -25.62 -15.37
N THR A 58 8.00 -24.45 -14.84
CA THR A 58 8.77 -23.40 -15.50
C THR A 58 10.27 -23.66 -15.41
N SER A 59 10.98 -23.68 -16.53
CA SER A 59 12.46 -23.80 -16.61
C SER A 59 13.12 -22.49 -16.98
N MET A 60 14.42 -22.33 -16.63
CA MET A 60 15.25 -21.19 -17.07
C MET A 60 15.25 -21.01 -18.60
N ALA A 61 15.15 -22.13 -19.34
CA ALA A 61 15.03 -22.08 -20.80
C ALA A 61 13.68 -21.54 -21.28
N ALA A 62 12.60 -21.83 -20.57
CA ALA A 62 11.29 -21.29 -20.87
C ALA A 62 11.25 -19.78 -20.59
N ILE A 63 11.84 -19.35 -19.48
CA ILE A 63 11.95 -17.93 -19.12
C ILE A 63 12.74 -17.15 -20.17
N ALA A 64 13.94 -17.64 -20.58
CA ALA A 64 14.75 -16.99 -21.60
C ALA A 64 14.00 -16.86 -22.94
N ARG A 65 13.29 -17.91 -23.34
CA ARG A 65 12.47 -17.92 -24.57
C ARG A 65 11.30 -16.92 -24.48
N LYS A 66 10.61 -16.87 -23.33
CA LYS A 66 9.49 -15.95 -23.07
C LYS A 66 9.96 -14.50 -23.09
N ALA A 67 11.12 -14.22 -22.47
CA ALA A 67 11.74 -12.89 -22.46
C ALA A 67 12.43 -12.52 -23.80
N GLY A 68 12.44 -13.41 -24.79
CA GLY A 68 13.01 -13.13 -26.11
C GLY A 68 14.54 -13.00 -26.13
N MET A 69 15.25 -13.65 -25.22
CA MET A 69 16.71 -13.49 -25.06
C MET A 69 17.50 -14.79 -25.05
N ALA A 70 18.81 -14.68 -25.24
CA ALA A 70 19.72 -15.82 -25.15
C ALA A 70 19.84 -16.30 -23.69
N ARG A 71 19.95 -17.62 -23.48
CA ARG A 71 20.15 -18.22 -22.15
C ARG A 71 21.38 -17.67 -21.42
N SER A 72 22.48 -17.40 -22.13
CA SER A 72 23.69 -16.84 -21.53
C SER A 72 23.44 -15.46 -20.90
N LEU A 73 22.61 -14.64 -21.52
CA LEU A 73 22.24 -13.33 -20.99
C LEU A 73 21.36 -13.48 -19.75
N LEU A 74 20.41 -14.42 -19.75
CA LEU A 74 19.60 -14.71 -18.56
C LEU A 74 20.48 -15.13 -17.39
N TYR A 75 21.44 -16.07 -17.58
CA TYR A 75 22.34 -16.51 -16.51
C TYR A 75 23.33 -15.43 -16.05
N TYR A 76 23.58 -14.42 -16.85
CA TYR A 76 24.34 -13.25 -16.43
C TYR A 76 23.60 -12.42 -15.36
N TYR A 77 22.29 -12.25 -15.49
CA TYR A 77 21.46 -11.51 -14.53
C TYR A 77 21.01 -12.36 -13.35
N PHE A 78 20.66 -13.61 -13.59
CA PHE A 78 20.12 -14.53 -12.60
C PHE A 78 20.87 -15.88 -12.68
N PRO A 79 21.74 -16.16 -11.72
CA PRO A 79 22.61 -17.34 -11.78
C PRO A 79 21.84 -18.66 -11.75
N ASP A 80 20.64 -18.66 -11.16
CA ASP A 80 19.79 -19.85 -11.06
C ASP A 80 18.30 -19.47 -10.98
N LYS A 81 17.44 -20.48 -10.95
CA LYS A 81 16.00 -20.31 -10.87
C LYS A 81 15.56 -19.68 -9.54
N GLN A 82 16.28 -19.93 -8.45
CA GLN A 82 15.97 -19.38 -7.15
C GLN A 82 16.10 -17.85 -7.17
N ALA A 83 17.19 -17.33 -7.77
CA ALA A 83 17.39 -15.89 -7.90
C ALA A 83 16.26 -15.20 -8.70
N VAL A 84 15.76 -15.86 -9.77
CA VAL A 84 14.59 -15.35 -10.51
C VAL A 84 13.33 -15.41 -9.66
N THR A 85 13.15 -16.50 -8.91
CA THR A 85 11.98 -16.68 -8.03
C THR A 85 11.96 -15.62 -6.93
N ASP A 86 13.10 -15.33 -6.32
CA ASP A 86 13.22 -14.29 -5.29
C ASP A 86 12.86 -12.92 -5.87
N ALA A 87 13.31 -12.62 -7.10
CA ALA A 87 12.95 -11.37 -7.78
C ALA A 87 11.43 -11.26 -8.06
N VAL A 88 10.76 -12.36 -8.44
CA VAL A 88 9.31 -12.39 -8.63
C VAL A 88 8.57 -12.18 -7.29
N ILE A 89 9.07 -12.74 -6.19
CA ILE A 89 8.48 -12.53 -4.86
C ILE A 89 8.62 -11.08 -4.42
N GLU A 90 9.78 -10.46 -4.64
CA GLU A 90 9.99 -9.04 -4.37
C GLU A 90 9.08 -8.15 -5.23
N ASP A 91 8.85 -8.50 -6.50
CA ASP A 91 7.90 -7.77 -7.37
C ASP A 91 6.45 -7.88 -6.87
N TYR A 92 6.03 -9.02 -6.31
CA TYR A 92 4.73 -9.14 -5.65
C TYR A 92 4.61 -8.25 -4.40
N LEU A 93 5.68 -8.12 -3.62
CA LEU A 93 5.69 -7.19 -2.49
C LEU A 93 5.58 -5.75 -2.96
N GLU A 94 6.31 -5.41 -4.03
CA GLU A 94 6.27 -4.09 -4.63
C GLU A 94 4.86 -3.73 -5.14
N ASP A 95 4.12 -4.67 -5.75
CA ASP A 95 2.73 -4.46 -6.15
C ASP A 95 1.84 -3.99 -4.98
N LEU A 96 2.00 -4.62 -3.81
CA LEU A 96 1.20 -4.28 -2.63
C LEU A 96 1.58 -2.90 -2.06
N VAL A 97 2.87 -2.62 -1.95
CA VAL A 97 3.36 -1.35 -1.40
C VAL A 97 3.07 -0.18 -2.36
N GLU A 98 3.25 -0.39 -3.66
CA GLU A 98 2.93 0.60 -4.69
C GLU A 98 1.43 0.92 -4.74
N SER A 99 0.57 -0.07 -4.50
CA SER A 99 -0.87 0.17 -4.37
C SER A 99 -1.19 1.18 -3.27
N VAL A 100 -0.51 1.10 -2.12
CA VAL A 100 -0.69 2.05 -1.00
C VAL A 100 -0.10 3.41 -1.34
N SER A 101 1.07 3.45 -1.97
CA SER A 101 1.71 4.70 -2.41
C SER A 101 0.84 5.45 -3.41
N THR A 102 0.34 4.73 -4.42
CA THR A 102 -0.56 5.29 -5.44
C THR A 102 -1.85 5.85 -4.82
N TRP A 103 -2.45 5.12 -3.87
CA TRP A 103 -3.60 5.66 -3.14
C TRP A 103 -3.24 6.95 -2.40
N ASN A 104 -2.10 6.99 -1.73
CA ASN A 104 -1.65 8.18 -1.01
C ASN A 104 -1.46 9.39 -1.93
N GLU A 105 -0.94 9.18 -3.14
CA GLU A 105 -0.76 10.25 -4.14
C GLU A 105 -2.08 10.80 -4.67
N LEU A 106 -3.08 9.93 -4.85
CA LEU A 106 -4.36 10.27 -5.47
C LEU A 106 -5.41 10.76 -4.48
N ARG A 107 -5.22 10.56 -3.16
CA ARG A 107 -6.23 10.92 -2.17
C ARG A 107 -6.43 12.43 -2.08
N ALA A 108 -7.69 12.85 -1.92
CA ALA A 108 -8.08 14.22 -1.66
C ALA A 108 -8.13 14.48 -0.15
N PHE A 109 -7.61 15.62 0.30
CA PHE A 109 -7.71 15.99 1.72
C PHE A 109 -9.13 16.43 2.08
N GLY A 110 -9.62 15.98 3.23
CA GLY A 110 -10.88 16.41 3.80
C GLY A 110 -12.08 15.51 3.51
N GLU A 111 -11.95 14.52 2.63
CA GLU A 111 -13.00 13.57 2.28
C GLU A 111 -12.78 12.19 2.93
N THR A 112 -12.59 12.17 4.25
CA THR A 112 -12.21 10.95 4.99
C THR A 112 -13.05 9.71 4.64
N PRO A 113 -14.40 9.76 4.49
CA PRO A 113 -15.19 8.58 4.14
C PRO A 113 -14.84 8.00 2.78
N SER A 114 -14.77 8.84 1.73
CA SER A 114 -14.42 8.39 0.38
C SER A 114 -12.98 7.90 0.29
N GLU A 115 -12.06 8.53 1.02
CA GLU A 115 -10.66 8.15 1.10
C GLU A 115 -10.47 6.76 1.73
N LEU A 116 -11.18 6.45 2.81
CA LEU A 116 -11.12 5.13 3.42
C LEU A 116 -11.72 4.06 2.52
N LYS A 117 -12.82 4.36 1.84
CA LYS A 117 -13.42 3.45 0.86
C LYS A 117 -12.46 3.17 -0.30
N ASN A 118 -11.80 4.21 -0.82
CA ASN A 118 -10.79 4.07 -1.87
C ASN A 118 -9.60 3.24 -1.40
N CYS A 119 -9.13 3.41 -0.16
CA CYS A 119 -8.09 2.60 0.45
C CYS A 119 -8.49 1.12 0.51
N VAL A 120 -9.68 0.82 0.99
CA VAL A 120 -10.22 -0.56 1.04
C VAL A 120 -10.35 -1.15 -0.36
N SER A 121 -10.89 -0.39 -1.30
CA SER A 121 -11.04 -0.83 -2.69
C SER A 121 -9.69 -1.16 -3.34
N MET A 122 -8.64 -0.39 -3.01
CA MET A 122 -7.27 -0.70 -3.46
C MET A 122 -6.72 -1.97 -2.84
N LEU A 123 -6.88 -2.16 -1.51
CA LEU A 123 -6.48 -3.39 -0.85
C LEU A 123 -7.19 -4.59 -1.48
N ARG A 124 -8.50 -4.49 -1.73
CA ARG A 124 -9.26 -5.53 -2.40
C ARG A 124 -8.70 -5.87 -3.79
N ARG A 125 -8.40 -4.86 -4.60
CA ARG A 125 -7.78 -5.05 -5.94
C ARG A 125 -6.37 -5.63 -5.88
N ALA A 126 -5.62 -5.34 -4.83
CA ALA A 126 -4.30 -5.92 -4.62
C ALA A 126 -4.36 -7.43 -4.26
N LEU A 127 -5.45 -7.89 -3.65
CA LEU A 127 -5.62 -9.27 -3.20
C LEU A 127 -6.48 -10.12 -4.15
N TYR A 128 -7.43 -9.51 -4.86
CA TYR A 128 -8.43 -10.20 -5.68
C TYR A 128 -8.48 -9.62 -7.09
N THR A 129 -8.91 -10.45 -8.03
CA THR A 129 -9.22 -10.06 -9.42
C THR A 129 -10.58 -9.36 -9.48
N ALA A 130 -10.94 -8.80 -10.63
CA ALA A 130 -12.25 -8.20 -10.85
C ALA A 130 -13.41 -9.23 -10.75
N SER A 131 -13.15 -10.52 -10.93
CA SER A 131 -14.12 -11.60 -10.72
C SER A 131 -14.25 -12.03 -9.25
N GLY A 132 -13.46 -11.47 -8.35
CA GLY A 132 -13.46 -11.83 -6.92
C GLY A 132 -12.57 -13.03 -6.57
N GLU A 133 -11.87 -13.61 -7.55
CA GLU A 133 -10.91 -14.68 -7.30
C GLU A 133 -9.62 -14.15 -6.71
N PRO A 134 -8.93 -14.90 -5.84
CA PRO A 134 -7.59 -14.52 -5.38
C PRO A 134 -6.64 -14.29 -6.56
N ARG A 135 -5.76 -13.30 -6.43
CA ARG A 135 -4.76 -13.05 -7.48
C ARG A 135 -3.84 -14.25 -7.70
N PRO A 136 -3.36 -14.48 -8.95
CA PRO A 136 -2.51 -15.62 -9.31
C PRO A 136 -1.26 -15.76 -8.44
N MET A 137 -0.70 -14.67 -7.94
CA MET A 137 0.45 -14.68 -7.02
C MET A 137 0.23 -15.59 -5.81
N PHE A 138 -1.01 -15.73 -5.30
CA PHE A 138 -1.27 -16.58 -4.14
C PHE A 138 -1.10 -18.07 -4.45
N SER A 139 -1.37 -18.50 -5.68
CA SER A 139 -1.09 -19.87 -6.12
C SER A 139 0.42 -20.12 -6.21
N VAL A 140 1.19 -19.16 -6.72
CA VAL A 140 2.65 -19.22 -6.77
C VAL A 140 3.25 -19.32 -5.36
N LEU A 141 2.79 -18.46 -4.45
CA LEU A 141 3.25 -18.47 -3.05
C LEU A 141 2.88 -19.75 -2.30
N GLU A 142 1.71 -20.32 -2.60
CA GLU A 142 1.27 -21.64 -2.06
C GLU A 142 2.17 -22.75 -2.54
N GLU A 143 2.45 -22.84 -3.86
CA GLU A 143 3.34 -23.85 -4.46
C GLU A 143 4.75 -23.78 -3.84
N LEU A 144 5.24 -22.57 -3.53
CA LEU A 144 6.54 -22.35 -2.89
C LEU A 144 6.52 -22.59 -1.37
N GLY A 145 5.35 -22.74 -0.74
CA GLY A 145 5.21 -22.82 0.72
C GLY A 145 5.58 -21.52 1.44
N LEU A 146 5.45 -20.36 0.76
CA LEU A 146 5.90 -19.05 1.27
C LEU A 146 4.75 -18.12 1.70
N ARG A 147 3.50 -18.58 1.63
CA ARG A 147 2.31 -17.74 1.83
C ARG A 147 2.32 -16.96 3.15
N ASP A 148 2.57 -17.63 4.27
CA ASP A 148 2.53 -16.98 5.58
C ASP A 148 3.71 -16.03 5.80
N ARG A 149 4.89 -16.44 5.33
CA ARG A 149 6.10 -15.60 5.38
C ARG A 149 5.92 -14.35 4.54
N PHE A 150 5.40 -14.49 3.32
CA PHE A 150 5.09 -13.39 2.44
C PHE A 150 4.06 -12.44 3.06
N ALA A 151 2.95 -12.96 3.61
CA ALA A 151 1.92 -12.14 4.25
C ALA A 151 2.50 -11.30 5.40
N THR A 152 3.34 -11.91 6.24
CA THR A 152 4.01 -11.20 7.34
C THR A 152 4.93 -10.10 6.84
N GLN A 153 5.72 -10.38 5.81
CA GLN A 153 6.62 -9.39 5.20
C GLN A 153 5.83 -8.28 4.51
N ALA A 154 4.81 -8.62 3.73
CA ALA A 154 3.94 -7.66 3.04
C ALA A 154 3.29 -6.67 4.01
N VAL A 155 2.73 -7.17 5.12
CA VAL A 155 2.14 -6.29 6.15
C VAL A 155 3.19 -5.37 6.75
N ARG A 156 4.39 -5.86 7.04
CA ARG A 156 5.48 -5.03 7.58
C ARG A 156 5.89 -3.91 6.61
N GLU A 157 6.08 -4.22 5.32
CA GLU A 157 6.46 -3.23 4.30
C GLU A 157 5.33 -2.19 4.07
N VAL A 158 4.08 -2.64 4.00
CA VAL A 158 2.92 -1.75 3.87
C VAL A 158 2.78 -0.85 5.09
N VAL A 159 2.95 -1.37 6.30
CA VAL A 159 2.92 -0.57 7.54
C VAL A 159 4.05 0.46 7.55
N ALA A 160 5.26 0.08 7.13
CA ALA A 160 6.39 1.03 7.02
C ALA A 160 6.07 2.14 5.99
N CYS A 161 5.47 1.80 4.85
CA CYS A 161 5.03 2.78 3.86
C CYS A 161 3.98 3.74 4.46
N ILE A 162 2.96 3.20 5.15
CA ILE A 162 1.93 4.01 5.82
C ILE A 162 2.56 4.96 6.85
N GLN A 163 3.48 4.47 7.68
CA GLN A 163 4.13 5.30 8.69
C GLN A 163 4.96 6.43 8.09
N ASN A 164 5.77 6.11 7.08
CA ASN A 164 6.72 7.06 6.52
C ASN A 164 6.05 8.15 5.66
N TYR A 165 4.96 7.82 4.98
CA TYR A 165 4.36 8.70 3.97
C TYR A 165 2.96 9.19 4.31
N ILE A 166 2.20 8.44 5.13
CA ILE A 166 0.80 8.77 5.45
C ILE A 166 0.67 9.34 6.86
N VAL A 167 1.20 8.62 7.84
CA VAL A 167 1.09 9.03 9.26
C VAL A 167 1.85 10.33 9.49
N SER A 168 3.06 10.47 8.94
CA SER A 168 3.86 11.68 9.06
C SER A 168 3.14 12.92 8.50
N GLU A 169 2.45 12.77 7.38
CA GLU A 169 1.64 13.83 6.78
C GLU A 169 0.41 14.15 7.65
N TYR A 170 -0.28 13.14 8.16
CA TYR A 170 -1.43 13.33 9.04
C TYR A 170 -1.08 14.03 10.36
N MET A 171 0.07 13.66 10.96
CA MET A 171 0.53 14.25 12.22
C MET A 171 0.92 15.72 12.08
N ALA A 172 1.24 16.19 10.87
CA ALA A 172 1.47 17.61 10.62
C ALA A 172 0.20 18.47 10.80
N TYR A 173 -0.98 17.87 10.70
CA TYR A 173 -2.26 18.57 10.72
C TYR A 173 -3.22 18.13 11.82
N ARG A 174 -3.04 16.94 12.40
CA ARG A 174 -3.93 16.38 13.44
C ARG A 174 -3.15 15.57 14.46
N THR A 175 -3.61 15.60 15.69
CA THR A 175 -3.11 14.69 16.74
C THR A 175 -3.70 13.30 16.48
N ILE A 176 -2.85 12.30 16.30
CA ILE A 176 -3.25 10.90 16.27
C ILE A 176 -3.31 10.40 17.71
N GLU A 177 -4.51 10.10 18.20
CA GLU A 177 -4.74 9.65 19.59
C GLU A 177 -4.56 8.15 19.81
N ILE A 178 -4.17 7.39 18.77
CA ILE A 178 -3.93 5.95 18.89
C ILE A 178 -2.49 5.67 19.31
N GLN A 179 -2.33 4.73 20.23
CA GLN A 179 -1.03 4.19 20.61
C GLN A 179 -0.69 2.97 19.75
N LEU A 180 0.58 2.57 19.73
CA LEU A 180 1.04 1.39 18.98
C LEU A 180 0.60 1.45 17.51
N ILE A 181 0.93 2.58 16.85
CA ILE A 181 0.52 2.83 15.46
C ILE A 181 0.89 1.68 14.52
N PRO A 182 2.14 1.15 14.49
CA PRO A 182 2.50 0.04 13.62
C PRO A 182 1.66 -1.21 13.84
N GLU A 183 1.46 -1.57 15.10
CA GLU A 183 0.73 -2.76 15.52
C GLU A 183 -0.76 -2.62 15.16
N THR A 184 -1.32 -1.42 15.35
CA THR A 184 -2.71 -1.13 14.98
C THR A 184 -2.92 -1.24 13.47
N PHE A 185 -2.03 -0.68 12.65
CA PHE A 185 -2.12 -0.82 11.20
C PHE A 185 -1.88 -2.27 10.76
N GLY A 186 -0.93 -2.97 11.37
CA GLY A 186 -0.72 -4.40 11.11
C GLY A 186 -1.97 -5.22 11.39
N LEU A 187 -2.59 -5.01 12.57
CA LEU A 187 -3.84 -5.67 12.94
C LEU A 187 -4.97 -5.36 11.93
N LEU A 188 -5.10 -4.10 11.52
CA LEU A 188 -6.09 -3.70 10.52
C LEU A 188 -5.88 -4.40 9.19
N ILE A 189 -4.66 -4.42 8.64
CA ILE A 189 -4.37 -5.02 7.33
C ILE A 189 -4.65 -6.52 7.36
N PHE A 190 -4.18 -7.26 8.39
CA PHE A 190 -4.48 -8.68 8.56
C PHE A 190 -5.97 -8.91 8.76
N GLY A 191 -6.62 -8.09 9.58
CA GLY A 191 -8.06 -8.19 9.85
C GLY A 191 -8.90 -7.96 8.59
N LEU A 192 -8.62 -6.92 7.82
CA LEU A 192 -9.32 -6.60 6.57
C LEU A 192 -9.15 -7.72 5.52
N ALA A 193 -7.92 -8.20 5.31
CA ALA A 193 -7.66 -9.31 4.40
C ALA A 193 -8.39 -10.60 4.85
N GLY A 194 -8.39 -10.87 6.16
CA GLY A 194 -9.12 -11.99 6.75
C GLY A 194 -10.63 -11.87 6.59
N MET A 195 -11.19 -10.67 6.80
CA MET A 195 -12.63 -10.40 6.61
C MET A 195 -13.06 -10.54 5.15
N MET A 196 -12.28 -10.02 4.20
CA MET A 196 -12.55 -10.17 2.76
C MET A 196 -12.58 -11.65 2.36
N LYS A 197 -11.70 -12.48 2.96
CA LYS A 197 -11.68 -13.93 2.70
C LYS A 197 -12.84 -14.65 3.35
N ALA A 198 -13.16 -14.33 4.62
CA ALA A 198 -14.19 -15.04 5.39
C ALA A 198 -15.61 -14.62 5.02
N LYS A 199 -15.80 -13.40 4.54
CA LYS A 199 -17.08 -12.82 4.13
C LYS A 199 -16.91 -12.13 2.77
N PRO A 200 -16.94 -12.88 1.65
CA PRO A 200 -16.69 -12.33 0.31
C PRO A 200 -17.68 -11.24 -0.13
N ASP A 201 -18.88 -11.21 0.46
CA ASP A 201 -19.94 -10.21 0.24
C ASP A 201 -19.76 -8.94 1.07
N ILE A 202 -18.77 -8.85 1.95
CA ILE A 202 -18.52 -7.64 2.74
C ILE A 202 -18.18 -6.46 1.82
N THR A 203 -18.87 -5.36 2.01
CA THR A 203 -18.72 -4.16 1.19
C THR A 203 -17.51 -3.33 1.59
N ASP A 204 -17.03 -2.49 0.66
CA ASP A 204 -15.96 -1.54 0.95
C ASP A 204 -16.40 -0.48 1.98
N ASP A 205 -17.68 -0.13 2.04
CA ASP A 205 -18.25 0.79 3.03
C ASP A 205 -18.24 0.18 4.44
N GLU A 206 -18.57 -1.11 4.59
CA GLU A 206 -18.48 -1.81 5.88
C GLU A 206 -17.04 -1.89 6.38
N LEU A 207 -16.09 -2.21 5.49
CA LEU A 207 -14.67 -2.27 5.84
C LEU A 207 -14.10 -0.88 6.15
N ALA A 208 -14.47 0.16 5.41
CA ALA A 208 -14.09 1.55 5.71
C ALA A 208 -14.62 1.99 7.09
N THR A 209 -15.85 1.57 7.44
CA THR A 209 -16.43 1.83 8.76
C THR A 209 -15.60 1.16 9.86
N LEU A 210 -15.16 -0.08 9.67
CA LEU A 210 -14.29 -0.77 10.63
C LEU A 210 -12.96 -0.04 10.84
N ILE A 211 -12.34 0.46 9.76
CA ILE A 211 -11.13 1.27 9.84
C ILE A 211 -11.40 2.53 10.66
N ALA A 212 -12.45 3.28 10.31
CA ALA A 212 -12.79 4.53 10.98
C ALA A 212 -13.01 4.34 12.49
N GLN A 213 -13.74 3.30 12.88
CA GLN A 213 -14.00 2.96 14.29
C GLN A 213 -12.71 2.60 15.03
N THR A 214 -11.84 1.81 14.39
CA THR A 214 -10.58 1.35 15.01
C THR A 214 -9.59 2.51 15.18
N LEU A 215 -9.50 3.37 14.19
CA LEU A 215 -8.61 4.55 14.21
C LEU A 215 -9.24 5.76 14.89
N ARG A 216 -10.49 5.66 15.38
CA ARG A 216 -11.26 6.75 15.99
C ARG A 216 -11.34 7.99 15.11
N LEU A 217 -11.49 7.77 13.81
CA LEU A 217 -11.61 8.86 12.85
C LEU A 217 -13.00 9.46 12.92
N ASP A 218 -13.06 10.80 12.93
CA ASP A 218 -14.33 11.52 12.84
C ASP A 218 -14.78 11.54 11.37
N MET A 219 -15.82 10.76 11.07
CA MET A 219 -16.40 10.65 9.73
C MET A 219 -17.36 11.80 9.40
N THR A 220 -17.66 12.66 10.36
CA THR A 220 -18.59 13.81 10.17
C THR A 220 -17.86 15.07 9.74
N VAL A 221 -16.56 15.14 9.90
CA VAL A 221 -15.73 16.30 9.52
C VAL A 221 -15.49 16.26 8.01
N ILE A 222 -16.31 17.02 7.29
CA ILE A 222 -16.20 17.20 5.83
C ILE A 222 -15.27 18.37 5.48
N ASP A 223 -15.04 19.28 6.43
CA ASP A 223 -14.16 20.42 6.19
C ASP A 223 -12.70 20.11 6.56
N PRO A 224 -11.78 20.23 5.60
CA PRO A 224 -10.37 20.27 5.95
C PRO A 224 -10.14 21.48 6.88
N PRO A 225 -9.29 21.37 7.91
CA PRO A 225 -8.86 22.57 8.63
C PRO A 225 -8.31 23.57 7.60
N PRO A 226 -8.49 24.90 7.83
CA PRO A 226 -7.97 25.87 6.89
C PRO A 226 -6.48 25.63 6.71
N TRP A 227 -6.11 25.32 5.48
CA TRP A 227 -4.70 25.23 5.11
C TRP A 227 -4.03 26.55 5.48
N PRO A 228 -2.84 26.53 6.08
CA PRO A 228 -2.01 27.73 6.05
C PRO A 228 -1.87 28.09 4.56
N GLU A 229 -2.26 29.32 4.21
CA GLU A 229 -2.12 29.82 2.84
C GLU A 229 -0.65 29.70 2.42
N HIS A 230 -0.33 28.65 1.70
CA HIS A 230 1.02 28.47 1.14
C HIS A 230 1.00 29.11 -0.24
N PRO A 231 1.96 29.99 -0.56
CA PRO A 231 2.01 30.70 -1.84
C PRO A 231 2.09 29.79 -3.07
N ASP A 232 2.50 28.53 -2.88
CA ASP A 232 2.63 27.52 -3.94
C ASP A 232 1.58 26.39 -3.85
N ALA A 233 0.54 26.53 -3.03
CA ALA A 233 -0.52 25.53 -2.97
C ALA A 233 -1.27 25.48 -4.30
N PRO A 234 -1.48 24.28 -4.90
CA PRO A 234 -2.28 24.17 -6.11
C PRO A 234 -3.68 24.74 -5.84
N SER A 235 -4.14 25.60 -6.73
CA SER A 235 -5.43 26.28 -6.63
C SER A 235 -6.54 25.24 -6.41
N ARG A 236 -7.36 25.47 -5.40
CA ARG A 236 -8.56 24.67 -5.09
C ARG A 236 -9.36 24.49 -6.38
N PRO A 237 -9.74 23.27 -6.78
CA PRO A 237 -10.68 23.13 -7.90
C PRO A 237 -11.96 23.87 -7.53
N THR A 238 -12.30 24.87 -8.30
CA THR A 238 -13.58 25.61 -8.15
C THR A 238 -14.71 24.61 -8.37
N PRO A 239 -15.69 24.50 -7.45
CA PRO A 239 -16.87 23.71 -7.73
C PRO A 239 -17.51 24.23 -9.02
N SER A 240 -17.70 23.34 -10.00
CA SER A 240 -18.36 23.69 -11.25
C SER A 240 -19.78 24.17 -10.95
N SER A 241 -20.06 25.40 -11.32
CA SER A 241 -21.37 26.03 -11.16
C SER A 241 -22.37 25.59 -12.25
N ASP A 242 -22.29 24.35 -12.70
CA ASP A 242 -23.21 23.77 -13.68
C ASP A 242 -24.25 22.90 -12.98
N GLY A 243 -25.37 23.54 -12.57
CA GLY A 243 -26.48 22.80 -11.98
C GLY A 243 -27.64 23.66 -11.48
N ALA A 244 -27.88 24.81 -12.13
CA ALA A 244 -29.11 25.57 -11.87
C ALA A 244 -29.68 26.04 -13.21
N THR A 245 -30.52 25.19 -13.81
CA THR A 245 -31.69 25.60 -14.64
C THR A 245 -32.64 24.42 -14.73
#